data_0d445fee219bc0c0514c7e89ee02e3f1
#
_entry.id   0d445fee219bc0c0514c7e89ee02e3f1
#
_cell.length_a   1.000
_cell.length_b   1.000
_cell.length_c   1.000
_cell.angle_alpha   90.00
_cell.angle_beta   90.00
_cell.angle_gamma   90.00
#
_symmetry.space_group_name_H-M   'P 1'
#
loop_
_entity.id
_entity.type
_entity.pdbx_description
1 polymer ?
#
loop_
_entity_poly.entity_id
_entity_poly.type
_entity_poly.pdbx_seq_one_letter_code
_entity_poly.pdbx_strand_id
1 'polypeptide(L)'
;TNKVLGLTGADRIPFDSLCVRIGAMRSHSQALTLKLTQDVPLDEVEQIIAADNEWVQVVPNTKEATVTDLTPIAATGTLQIPVGRLRKLNMGPEYLSAFTVGDQLLWGAAEPVRRMLMIATGNL
;
A
#
# COMPACT_ATOMS: atom_id res chain seq x y z
N THR A 1 -3.31 6.60 9.85
CA THR A 1 -2.44 5.43 10.13
C THR A 1 -2.60 4.96 11.57
N ASN A 2 -2.11 5.66 12.59
CA ASN A 2 -2.11 5.20 13.98
C ASN A 2 -3.49 4.80 14.52
N LYS A 3 -4.55 5.55 14.18
CA LYS A 3 -5.92 5.22 14.59
C LYS A 3 -6.40 3.88 14.02
N VAL A 4 -6.09 3.60 12.77
CA VAL A 4 -6.46 2.33 12.11
C VAL A 4 -5.68 1.16 12.71
N LEU A 5 -4.41 1.39 13.06
CA LEU A 5 -3.55 0.38 13.69
C LEU A 5 -3.80 0.25 15.20
N GLY A 6 -4.70 1.06 15.80
CA GLY A 6 -4.96 1.05 17.23
C GLY A 6 -3.81 1.55 18.11
N LEU A 7 -2.84 2.24 17.52
CA LEU A 7 -1.64 2.70 18.23
C LEU A 7 -1.90 4.01 18.98
N THR A 8 -1.55 4.03 20.26
CA THR A 8 -1.74 5.19 21.17
C THR A 8 -0.47 5.47 21.97
N GLY A 9 -0.39 6.67 22.52
CA GLY A 9 0.72 7.05 23.41
C GLY A 9 2.08 6.94 22.74
N ALA A 10 3.01 6.23 23.40
CA ALA A 10 4.39 6.05 22.95
C ALA A 10 4.52 5.08 21.75
N ASP A 11 3.51 4.25 21.50
CA ASP A 11 3.52 3.27 20.40
C ASP A 11 3.15 3.90 19.05
N ARG A 12 2.81 5.19 19.04
CA ARG A 12 2.45 5.89 17.80
C ARG A 12 3.64 5.97 16.86
N ILE A 13 3.40 5.56 15.62
CA ILE A 13 4.37 5.73 14.53
C ILE A 13 4.37 7.21 14.12
N PRO A 14 5.52 7.91 14.11
CA PRO A 14 5.64 9.23 13.50
C PRO A 14 5.25 9.14 12.02
N PHE A 15 4.37 10.03 11.61
CA PHE A 15 3.87 10.03 10.23
C PHE A 15 3.70 11.47 9.74
N ASP A 16 4.19 11.72 8.54
CA ASP A 16 3.94 12.96 7.82
C ASP A 16 3.65 12.66 6.34
N SER A 17 2.97 13.56 5.66
CA SER A 17 2.58 13.36 4.27
C SER A 17 2.34 14.68 3.53
N LEU A 18 2.64 14.66 2.24
CA LEU A 18 2.30 15.73 1.31
C LEU A 18 1.32 15.19 0.27
N CYS A 19 0.15 15.81 0.17
CA CYS A 19 -0.82 15.49 -0.86
C CYS A 19 -0.56 16.30 -2.11
N VAL A 20 -0.33 15.62 -3.24
CA VAL A 20 -0.07 16.24 -4.54
C VAL A 20 -1.16 15.87 -5.54
N ARG A 21 -1.65 16.84 -6.30
CA ARG A 21 -2.55 16.59 -7.45
C ARG A 21 -1.72 16.25 -8.67
N ILE A 22 -2.09 15.15 -9.33
CA ILE A 22 -1.45 14.67 -10.56
C ILE A 22 -2.49 14.46 -11.66
N GLY A 23 -2.06 14.34 -12.91
CA GLY A 23 -2.91 14.16 -14.09
C GLY A 23 -3.51 12.75 -14.24
N ALA A 24 -3.78 12.02 -13.15
CA ALA A 24 -4.48 10.75 -13.19
C ALA A 24 -5.99 10.96 -13.07
N MET A 25 -6.75 10.32 -13.95
CA MET A 25 -8.23 10.42 -13.96
C MET A 25 -8.84 9.72 -12.75
N ARG A 26 -8.23 8.64 -12.30
CA ARG A 26 -8.70 7.74 -11.23
C ARG A 26 -7.50 7.05 -10.58
N SER A 27 -7.70 6.49 -9.41
CA SER A 27 -6.69 5.83 -8.58
C SER A 27 -5.73 6.78 -7.87
N HIS A 28 -5.23 6.34 -6.73
CA HIS A 28 -4.23 7.04 -5.93
C HIS A 28 -2.90 6.30 -6.01
N SER A 29 -1.82 7.05 -5.99
CA SER A 29 -0.46 6.52 -5.86
C SER A 29 0.20 7.10 -4.61
N GLN A 30 0.99 6.29 -3.93
CA GLN A 30 1.74 6.71 -2.75
C GLN A 30 3.20 6.30 -2.88
N ALA A 31 4.10 7.25 -2.80
CA ALA A 31 5.52 7.00 -2.61
C ALA A 31 5.81 7.04 -1.10
N LEU A 32 6.36 5.96 -0.58
CA LEU A 32 6.59 5.76 0.84
C LEU A 32 8.08 5.71 1.14
N THR A 33 8.47 6.37 2.21
CA THR A 33 9.75 6.17 2.89
C THR A 33 9.44 5.67 4.29
N LEU A 34 9.93 4.50 4.62
CA LEU A 34 9.65 3.81 5.86
C LEU A 34 10.95 3.63 6.64
N LYS A 35 10.90 3.89 7.95
CA LYS A 35 11.96 3.48 8.87
C LYS A 35 11.42 2.31 9.68
N LEU A 36 12.04 1.15 9.51
CA LEU A 36 11.76 -0.04 10.28
C LEU A 36 12.42 0.05 11.67
N THR A 37 11.95 -0.72 12.61
CA THR A 37 12.54 -0.81 13.97
C THR A 37 13.85 -1.59 13.98
N GLN A 38 14.09 -2.40 12.96
CA GLN A 38 15.31 -3.19 12.78
C GLN A 38 15.58 -3.38 11.28
N ASP A 39 16.79 -3.82 10.94
CA ASP A 39 17.09 -4.25 9.58
C ASP A 39 16.40 -5.59 9.29
N VAL A 40 15.54 -5.61 8.27
CA VAL A 40 14.86 -6.80 7.77
C VAL A 40 15.30 -7.02 6.33
N PRO A 41 15.71 -8.23 5.92
CA PRO A 41 16.05 -8.54 4.54
C PRO A 41 14.90 -8.20 3.57
N LEU A 42 15.23 -7.73 2.38
CA LEU A 42 14.22 -7.24 1.43
C LEU A 42 13.26 -8.34 0.97
N ASP A 43 13.77 -9.53 0.74
CA ASP A 43 12.98 -10.71 0.38
C ASP A 43 11.99 -11.13 1.48
N GLU A 44 12.39 -10.99 2.74
CA GLU A 44 11.49 -11.21 3.89
C GLU A 44 10.38 -10.15 3.93
N VAL A 45 10.71 -8.88 3.68
CA VAL A 45 9.71 -7.80 3.57
C VAL A 45 8.71 -8.08 2.46
N GLU A 46 9.18 -8.50 1.28
CA GLU A 46 8.32 -8.86 0.16
C GLU A 46 7.38 -10.03 0.49
N GLN A 47 7.90 -11.05 1.16
CA GLN A 47 7.10 -12.20 1.61
C GLN A 47 6.04 -11.81 2.63
N ILE A 48 6.38 -10.98 3.63
CA ILE A 48 5.44 -10.47 4.62
C ILE A 48 4.31 -9.70 3.93
N ILE A 49 4.64 -8.80 3.01
CA ILE A 49 3.65 -8.00 2.28
C ILE A 49 2.76 -8.91 1.43
N ALA A 50 3.34 -9.87 0.70
CA ALA A 50 2.60 -10.79 -0.17
C ALA A 50 1.65 -11.72 0.61
N ALA A 51 1.98 -12.05 1.85
CA ALA A 51 1.19 -12.94 2.70
C ALA A 51 0.11 -12.24 3.52
N ASP A 52 0.07 -10.90 3.53
CA ASP A 52 -0.79 -10.12 4.42
C ASP A 52 -2.29 -10.30 4.11
N ASN A 53 -2.67 -10.19 2.84
CA ASN A 53 -4.06 -10.37 2.40
C ASN A 53 -4.18 -10.61 0.89
N GLU A 54 -5.38 -11.01 0.44
CA GLU A 54 -5.68 -11.37 -0.95
C GLU A 54 -5.63 -10.21 -1.96
N TRP A 55 -5.67 -8.96 -1.50
CA TRP A 55 -5.70 -7.78 -2.39
C TRP A 55 -4.30 -7.26 -2.70
N VAL A 56 -3.33 -7.53 -1.85
CA VAL A 56 -1.97 -7.04 -2.05
C VAL A 56 -1.26 -7.86 -3.12
N GLN A 57 -0.67 -7.17 -4.07
CA GLN A 57 0.16 -7.75 -5.13
C GLN A 57 1.55 -7.14 -5.08
N VAL A 58 2.55 -7.94 -4.74
CA VAL A 58 3.94 -7.49 -4.83
C VAL A 58 4.38 -7.46 -6.28
N VAL A 59 4.79 -6.30 -6.76
CA VAL A 59 5.24 -6.06 -8.13
C VAL A 59 6.77 -6.13 -8.16
N PRO A 60 7.37 -6.99 -9.01
CA PRO A 60 8.82 -7.10 -9.13
C PRO A 60 9.48 -5.75 -9.46
N ASN A 61 10.65 -5.50 -8.88
CA ASN A 61 11.36 -4.24 -9.08
C ASN A 61 12.12 -4.21 -10.43
N THR A 62 11.42 -4.48 -11.52
CA THR A 62 11.89 -4.32 -12.89
C THR A 62 11.24 -3.13 -13.56
N LYS A 63 11.82 -2.64 -14.63
CA LYS A 63 11.25 -1.54 -15.42
C LYS A 63 9.91 -1.96 -16.04
N GLU A 64 9.88 -3.15 -16.63
CA GLU A 64 8.73 -3.70 -17.32
C GLU A 64 7.54 -3.84 -16.37
N ALA A 65 7.70 -4.54 -15.26
CA ALA A 65 6.65 -4.72 -14.26
C ALA A 65 6.19 -3.37 -13.67
N THR A 66 7.13 -2.46 -13.43
CA THR A 66 6.78 -1.12 -12.90
C THR A 66 5.87 -0.35 -13.84
N VAL A 67 6.13 -0.33 -15.14
CA VAL A 67 5.33 0.44 -16.09
C VAL A 67 4.02 -0.25 -16.48
N THR A 68 3.94 -1.57 -16.31
CA THR A 68 2.75 -2.35 -16.63
C THR A 68 1.80 -2.44 -15.43
N ASP A 69 2.32 -2.83 -14.25
CA ASP A 69 1.49 -3.30 -13.13
C ASP A 69 1.42 -2.31 -11.97
N LEU A 70 2.35 -1.33 -11.91
CA LEU A 70 2.44 -0.37 -10.81
C LEU A 70 2.00 1.04 -11.25
N THR A 71 0.85 1.12 -11.91
CA THR A 71 0.31 2.37 -12.47
C THR A 71 -1.15 2.59 -12.06
N PRO A 72 -1.64 3.84 -12.04
CA PRO A 72 -3.06 4.13 -11.84
C PRO A 72 -4.00 3.36 -12.78
N ILE A 73 -3.58 3.15 -14.02
CA ILE A 73 -4.38 2.41 -15.02
C ILE A 73 -4.48 0.93 -14.63
N ALA A 74 -3.41 0.32 -14.19
CA ALA A 74 -3.39 -1.09 -13.79
C ALA A 74 -4.32 -1.37 -12.58
N ALA A 75 -4.36 -0.46 -11.61
CA ALA A 75 -5.21 -0.60 -10.42
C ALA A 75 -6.68 -0.20 -10.65
N THR A 76 -6.97 0.59 -11.68
CA THR A 76 -8.31 1.12 -11.93
C THR A 76 -9.33 0.00 -12.20
N GLY A 77 -10.44 0.00 -11.44
CA GLY A 77 -11.52 -0.97 -11.57
C GLY A 77 -11.24 -2.31 -10.89
N THR A 78 -10.12 -2.44 -10.18
CA THR A 78 -9.74 -3.65 -9.44
C THR A 78 -9.69 -3.40 -7.94
N LEU A 79 -9.83 -4.46 -7.15
CA LEU A 79 -9.54 -4.43 -5.70
C LEU A 79 -8.08 -4.72 -5.39
N GLN A 80 -7.26 -4.96 -6.39
CA GLN A 80 -5.84 -5.20 -6.18
C GLN A 80 -5.12 -3.92 -5.75
N ILE A 81 -4.17 -4.08 -4.84
CA ILE A 81 -3.30 -3.03 -4.33
C ILE A 81 -1.86 -3.41 -4.70
N PRO A 82 -1.40 -3.01 -5.90
CA PRO A 82 -0.02 -3.23 -6.29
C PRO A 82 0.94 -2.47 -5.36
N VAL A 83 1.93 -3.19 -4.85
CA VAL A 83 3.04 -2.66 -4.03
C VAL A 83 4.35 -3.04 -4.70
N GLY A 84 5.16 -2.05 -5.03
CA GLY A 84 6.42 -2.27 -5.72
C GLY A 84 7.45 -1.19 -5.39
N ARG A 85 8.52 -1.14 -6.18
CA ARG A 85 9.67 -0.26 -5.93
C ARG A 85 10.26 -0.45 -4.54
N LEU A 86 10.10 -1.66 -3.99
CA LEU A 86 10.68 -2.06 -2.73
C LEU A 86 12.20 -2.09 -2.85
N ARG A 87 12.87 -1.31 -2.02
CA ARG A 87 14.34 -1.30 -1.96
C ARG A 87 14.83 -0.67 -0.67
N LYS A 88 16.00 -1.08 -0.22
CA LYS A 88 16.72 -0.40 0.86
C LYS A 88 17.20 0.98 0.39
N LEU A 89 17.16 1.95 1.28
CA LEU A 89 17.63 3.31 1.03
C LEU A 89 19.07 3.51 1.55
N ASN A 90 19.77 4.49 0.96
CA ASN A 90 21.14 4.81 1.37
C ASN A 90 21.22 5.54 2.73
N MET A 91 20.09 5.79 3.38
CA MET A 91 20.03 6.42 4.70
C MET A 91 20.35 5.46 5.84
N GLY A 92 20.33 4.16 5.59
CA GLY A 92 20.60 3.11 6.56
C GLY A 92 19.87 1.82 6.20
N PRO A 93 20.29 0.67 6.77
CA PRO A 93 19.72 -0.64 6.45
C PRO A 93 18.25 -0.78 6.91
N GLU A 94 17.82 0.00 7.89
CA GLU A 94 16.45 0.04 8.37
C GLU A 94 15.51 0.91 7.51
N TYR A 95 16.03 1.66 6.53
CA TYR A 95 15.19 2.51 5.68
C TYR A 95 14.79 1.78 4.40
N LEU A 96 13.49 1.80 4.15
CA LEU A 96 12.86 1.15 3.01
C LEU A 96 12.07 2.16 2.18
N SER A 97 12.15 2.04 0.87
CA SER A 97 11.23 2.69 -0.06
C SER A 97 10.18 1.69 -0.53
N ALA A 98 8.96 2.16 -0.71
CA ALA A 98 7.89 1.44 -1.36
C ALA A 98 7.04 2.40 -2.20
N PHE A 99 6.36 1.87 -3.20
CA PHE A 99 5.37 2.58 -3.98
C PHE A 99 4.12 1.71 -4.11
N THR A 100 2.96 2.31 -3.88
CA THR A 100 1.69 1.58 -3.99
C THR A 100 0.65 2.37 -4.76
N VAL A 101 -0.27 1.65 -5.38
CA VAL A 101 -1.38 2.21 -6.15
C VAL A 101 -2.67 1.52 -5.72
N GLY A 102 -3.78 2.25 -5.73
CA GLY A 102 -5.08 1.69 -5.39
C GLY A 102 -6.23 2.52 -5.95
N ASP A 103 -7.35 1.87 -6.24
CA ASP A 103 -8.54 2.52 -6.75
C ASP A 103 -9.36 3.12 -5.60
N GLN A 104 -9.28 4.45 -5.43
CA GLN A 104 -9.97 5.14 -4.34
C GLN A 104 -11.50 5.11 -4.47
N LEU A 105 -12.06 4.94 -5.66
CA LEU A 105 -13.52 4.86 -5.82
C LEU A 105 -14.06 3.50 -5.36
N LEU A 106 -13.25 2.47 -5.43
CA LEU A 106 -13.54 1.18 -4.83
C LEU A 106 -13.23 1.21 -3.33
N TRP A 107 -11.97 1.37 -2.95
CA TRP A 107 -11.52 1.26 -1.57
C TRP A 107 -12.01 2.38 -0.65
N GLY A 108 -12.17 3.58 -1.16
CA GLY A 108 -12.62 4.74 -0.39
C GLY A 108 -14.13 4.96 -0.41
N ALA A 109 -14.89 4.22 -1.23
CA ALA A 109 -16.33 4.43 -1.38
C ALA A 109 -17.13 3.12 -1.48
N ALA A 110 -17.05 2.40 -2.60
CA ALA A 110 -17.96 1.29 -2.88
C ALA A 110 -17.70 0.05 -2.01
N GLU A 111 -16.46 -0.36 -1.85
CA GLU A 111 -16.10 -1.59 -1.13
C GLU A 111 -16.37 -1.53 0.39
N PRO A 112 -16.07 -0.47 1.12
CA PRO A 112 -16.46 -0.37 2.52
C PRO A 112 -17.98 -0.50 2.74
N VAL A 113 -18.80 0.13 1.88
CA VAL A 113 -20.26 0.04 1.97
C VAL A 113 -20.74 -1.38 1.66
N ARG A 114 -20.19 -2.01 0.63
CA ARG A 114 -20.49 -3.41 0.29
C ARG A 114 -20.17 -4.34 1.46
N ARG A 115 -19.02 -4.19 2.09
CA ARG A 115 -18.62 -5.00 3.25
C ARG A 115 -19.52 -4.77 4.45
N MET A 116 -19.87 -3.53 4.74
CA MET A 116 -20.82 -3.22 5.82
C MET A 116 -22.16 -3.91 5.60
N LEU A 117 -22.67 -3.92 4.36
CA LEU A 117 -23.89 -4.64 4.02
C LEU A 117 -23.73 -6.15 4.22
N MET A 118 -22.64 -6.74 3.77
CA MET A 118 -22.37 -8.18 3.94
C MET A 118 -22.30 -8.58 5.41
N ILE A 119 -21.63 -7.79 6.25
CA ILE A 119 -21.59 -8.00 7.71
C ILE A 119 -23.01 -7.92 8.30
N ALA A 120 -23.77 -6.89 7.93
CA ALA A 120 -25.13 -6.69 8.45
C ALA A 120 -26.11 -7.80 8.04
N THR A 121 -25.86 -8.46 6.90
CA THR A 121 -26.70 -9.56 6.39
C THR A 121 -26.16 -10.97 6.71
N GLY A 122 -25.05 -11.05 7.45
CA GLY A 122 -24.43 -12.33 7.82
C GLY A 122 -23.79 -13.10 6.64
N ASN A 123 -23.36 -12.40 5.60
CA ASN A 123 -22.78 -12.98 4.38
C ASN A 123 -21.25 -12.79 4.29
N LEU A 124 -20.57 -12.48 5.41
CA LEU A 124 -19.12 -12.31 5.49
C LEU A 124 -18.55 -13.30 6.50
#